data_5670f07579dce8f8e4e7491874e0e490
#
_entry.id   5670f07579dce8f8e4e7491874e0e490
#
_cell.length_a   1.000
_cell.length_b   1.000
_cell.length_c   1.000
_cell.angle_alpha   90.00
_cell.angle_beta   90.00
_cell.angle_gamma   90.00
#
_symmetry.space_group_name_H-M   'P 1'
#
loop_
_entity.id
_entity.type
_entity.pdbx_description
1 polymer ?
#
loop_
_entity_poly.entity_id
_entity_poly.type
_entity_poly.pdbx_seq_one_letter_code
_entity_poly.pdbx_strand_id
1 'polypeptide(L)'
;MRSAWWITTWLLAVCLGVPASAAAYDKDDFLAPEGKARIVFIQNQRVDRKMTFTVFESDRRCVAEVGGREAQVLDVFPGPYIFYVQGYNDTRRIELFPMAGRTYFIRLHTVTKPMGAVPEVTLVRRESEEHMRLRVSLEGALVTQSRDNEKCYARPLKERENRTNRRLNEANGDWKNGDDAYRDKYTLIERDGLTRQDIALF
;
A
#
# COMPACT_ATOMS: atom_id res chain seq x y z
N MET A 1 33.94 71.02 -11.29
CA MET A 1 33.12 69.97 -11.91
C MET A 1 33.60 68.64 -11.37
N ARG A 2 32.90 68.04 -10.40
CA ARG A 2 33.29 66.79 -9.76
C ARG A 2 32.16 65.78 -10.05
N SER A 3 32.40 64.77 -10.87
CA SER A 3 31.50 63.68 -11.19
C SER A 3 31.69 62.59 -10.15
N ALA A 4 30.63 62.34 -9.36
CA ALA A 4 30.54 61.26 -8.41
C ALA A 4 30.08 59.96 -9.14
N TRP A 5 30.90 58.93 -9.09
CA TRP A 5 30.54 57.60 -9.56
C TRP A 5 29.88 56.85 -8.42
N TRP A 6 28.63 56.47 -8.64
CA TRP A 6 27.88 55.56 -7.76
C TRP A 6 28.13 54.12 -8.20
N ILE A 7 28.84 53.35 -7.39
CA ILE A 7 29.04 51.93 -7.57
C ILE A 7 27.86 51.24 -6.87
N THR A 8 26.93 50.70 -7.66
CA THR A 8 25.83 49.90 -7.16
C THR A 8 26.29 48.47 -7.01
N THR A 9 26.54 48.03 -5.78
CA THR A 9 26.91 46.66 -5.43
C THR A 9 25.66 45.81 -5.41
N TRP A 10 25.50 44.93 -6.40
CA TRP A 10 24.45 43.92 -6.41
C TRP A 10 24.86 42.77 -5.49
N LEU A 11 24.22 42.65 -4.36
CA LEU A 11 24.26 41.45 -3.47
C LEU A 11 23.44 40.33 -4.11
N LEU A 12 24.12 39.38 -4.75
CA LEU A 12 23.55 38.13 -5.20
C LEU A 12 23.29 37.24 -3.95
N ALA A 13 22.04 37.26 -3.48
CA ALA A 13 21.59 36.29 -2.48
C ALA A 13 21.47 34.91 -3.12
N VAL A 14 22.51 34.09 -2.96
CA VAL A 14 22.47 32.67 -3.32
C VAL A 14 21.59 31.96 -2.30
N CYS A 15 20.30 31.76 -2.64
CA CYS A 15 19.42 30.85 -1.93
C CYS A 15 19.96 29.43 -2.14
N LEU A 16 20.75 28.95 -1.21
CA LEU A 16 21.05 27.51 -1.08
C LEU A 16 19.74 26.80 -0.73
N GLY A 17 19.04 26.36 -1.77
CA GLY A 17 17.91 25.45 -1.62
C GLY A 17 18.42 24.18 -0.95
N VAL A 18 18.10 24.02 0.34
CA VAL A 18 18.28 22.76 1.04
C VAL A 18 17.48 21.72 0.26
N PRO A 19 18.09 20.68 -0.31
CA PRO A 19 17.31 19.62 -0.93
C PRO A 19 16.38 19.07 0.14
N ALA A 20 15.06 19.13 -0.10
CA ALA A 20 14.08 18.45 0.73
C ALA A 20 14.48 16.97 0.71
N SER A 21 15.12 16.50 1.77
CA SER A 21 15.35 15.07 1.99
C SER A 21 13.99 14.42 1.91
N ALA A 22 13.79 13.55 0.90
CA ALA A 22 12.65 12.66 0.89
C ALA A 22 12.66 11.95 2.24
N ALA A 23 11.63 12.13 3.05
CA ALA A 23 11.53 11.50 4.35
C ALA A 23 11.72 10.01 4.14
N ALA A 24 12.84 9.47 4.61
CA ALA A 24 13.06 8.05 4.65
C ALA A 24 11.99 7.50 5.61
N TYR A 25 11.28 6.43 5.18
CA TYR A 25 10.38 5.73 6.08
C TYR A 25 11.16 5.25 7.32
N ASP A 26 10.52 5.31 8.49
CA ASP A 26 11.08 4.69 9.68
C ASP A 26 10.74 3.18 9.63
N LYS A 27 11.74 2.32 9.82
CA LYS A 27 11.53 0.87 9.90
C LYS A 27 10.59 0.49 11.02
N ASP A 28 10.57 1.26 12.10
CA ASP A 28 9.68 1.06 13.23
C ASP A 28 8.21 1.24 12.87
N ASP A 29 7.90 2.00 11.83
CA ASP A 29 6.54 2.11 11.28
C ASP A 29 5.98 0.77 10.80
N PHE A 30 6.84 -0.20 10.48
CA PHE A 30 6.45 -1.52 10.00
C PHE A 30 6.50 -2.60 11.07
N LEU A 31 6.95 -2.31 12.28
CA LEU A 31 6.97 -3.30 13.35
C LEU A 31 5.56 -3.54 13.90
N ALA A 32 5.15 -4.82 13.94
CA ALA A 32 3.88 -5.18 14.53
C ALA A 32 3.85 -4.83 16.04
N PRO A 33 2.74 -4.21 16.52
CA PRO A 33 2.56 -3.96 17.94
C PRO A 33 2.49 -5.26 18.74
N GLU A 34 2.72 -5.18 20.04
CA GLU A 34 2.62 -6.32 20.94
C GLU A 34 1.23 -6.97 20.88
N GLY A 35 1.20 -8.29 20.79
CA GLY A 35 -0.03 -9.08 20.70
C GLY A 35 -0.80 -8.95 19.38
N LYS A 36 -0.32 -8.17 18.42
CA LYS A 36 -0.96 -7.97 17.10
C LYS A 36 -0.05 -8.38 15.96
N ALA A 37 -0.65 -8.58 14.81
CA ALA A 37 0.01 -8.59 13.51
C ALA A 37 -0.16 -7.24 12.83
N ARG A 38 0.73 -6.91 11.93
CA ARG A 38 0.66 -5.72 11.08
C ARG A 38 0.52 -6.10 9.62
N ILE A 39 -0.44 -5.52 8.94
CA ILE A 39 -0.64 -5.67 7.50
C ILE A 39 -0.30 -4.35 6.84
N VAL A 40 0.54 -4.38 5.81
CA VAL A 40 0.99 -3.18 5.09
C VAL A 40 0.58 -3.30 3.64
N PHE A 41 -0.32 -2.44 3.20
CA PHE A 41 -0.71 -2.30 1.80
C PHE A 41 0.14 -1.23 1.15
N ILE A 42 0.89 -1.58 0.10
CA ILE A 42 1.86 -0.69 -0.54
C ILE A 42 1.47 -0.45 -1.98
N GLN A 43 1.37 0.82 -2.37
CA GLN A 43 1.38 1.22 -3.77
C GLN A 43 2.58 2.14 -4.02
N ASN A 44 3.55 1.68 -4.80
CA ASN A 44 4.71 2.49 -5.17
C ASN A 44 5.02 2.37 -6.66
N GLN A 45 4.02 2.65 -7.50
CA GLN A 45 4.24 2.74 -8.95
C GLN A 45 4.35 4.19 -9.41
N ARG A 46 5.41 4.50 -10.14
CA ARG A 46 5.61 5.83 -10.75
C ARG A 46 4.60 6.11 -11.87
N VAL A 47 4.16 5.06 -12.56
CA VAL A 47 3.33 5.17 -13.78
C VAL A 47 1.86 5.46 -13.43
N ASP A 48 1.34 4.90 -12.35
CA ASP A 48 -0.09 4.94 -11.99
C ASP A 48 -0.38 5.73 -10.72
N ARG A 49 0.27 6.87 -10.52
CA ARG A 49 0.08 7.72 -9.32
C ARG A 49 -1.36 8.19 -9.09
N LYS A 50 -2.21 8.11 -10.13
CA LYS A 50 -3.62 8.51 -10.06
C LYS A 50 -4.54 7.34 -9.68
N MET A 51 -4.02 6.12 -9.66
CA MET A 51 -4.81 4.96 -9.30
C MET A 51 -4.87 4.84 -7.78
N THR A 52 -6.06 4.63 -7.28
CA THR A 52 -6.32 4.36 -5.87
C THR A 52 -6.92 2.96 -5.75
N PHE A 53 -6.38 2.18 -4.82
CA PHE A 53 -6.93 0.89 -4.45
C PHE A 53 -7.73 1.04 -3.17
N THR A 54 -8.94 0.50 -3.15
CA THR A 54 -9.75 0.44 -1.94
C THR A 54 -9.73 -0.98 -1.40
N VAL A 55 -9.43 -1.14 -0.12
CA VAL A 55 -9.39 -2.44 0.54
C VAL A 55 -10.60 -2.57 1.45
N PHE A 56 -11.36 -3.64 1.25
CA PHE A 56 -12.51 -3.98 2.08
C PHE A 56 -12.22 -5.26 2.86
N GLU A 57 -12.72 -5.32 4.07
CA GLU A 57 -12.79 -6.53 4.87
C GLU A 57 -14.02 -7.37 4.49
N SER A 58 -14.12 -8.61 4.98
CA SER A 58 -15.21 -9.54 4.66
C SER A 58 -16.60 -9.01 5.00
N ASP A 59 -16.72 -8.15 5.99
CA ASP A 59 -17.95 -7.45 6.39
C ASP A 59 -18.25 -6.21 5.51
N ARG A 60 -17.47 -6.00 4.45
CA ARG A 60 -17.54 -4.86 3.51
C ARG A 60 -17.11 -3.52 4.09
N ARG A 61 -16.53 -3.52 5.28
CA ARG A 61 -15.93 -2.33 5.85
C ARG A 61 -14.68 -1.96 5.06
N CYS A 62 -14.61 -0.69 4.64
CA CYS A 62 -13.40 -0.17 4.02
C CYS A 62 -12.31 0.01 5.09
N VAL A 63 -11.17 -0.64 4.93
CA VAL A 63 -10.08 -0.61 5.90
C VAL A 63 -8.85 0.15 5.38
N ALA A 64 -8.73 0.35 4.08
CA ALA A 64 -7.64 1.14 3.51
C ALA A 64 -8.02 1.74 2.16
N GLU A 65 -7.51 2.92 1.85
CA GLU A 65 -7.55 3.54 0.51
C GLU A 65 -6.13 3.96 0.14
N VAL A 66 -5.46 3.15 -0.67
CA VAL A 66 -4.03 3.26 -0.98
C VAL A 66 -3.84 3.95 -2.31
N GLY A 67 -3.30 5.15 -2.30
CA GLY A 67 -2.95 5.94 -3.49
C GLY A 67 -1.48 5.84 -3.87
N GLY A 68 -1.10 6.56 -4.92
CA GLY A 68 0.28 6.50 -5.44
C GLY A 68 1.34 6.92 -4.42
N ARG A 69 2.31 6.05 -4.17
CA ARG A 69 3.39 6.19 -3.19
C ARG A 69 2.94 6.18 -1.72
N GLU A 70 1.93 5.45 -1.42
CA GLU A 70 1.48 5.26 -0.05
C GLU A 70 1.72 3.83 0.43
N ALA A 71 2.03 3.70 1.71
CA ALA A 71 2.01 2.47 2.46
C ALA A 71 1.03 2.64 3.62
N GLN A 72 -0.08 1.92 3.57
CA GLN A 72 -1.08 1.98 4.64
C GLN A 72 -0.95 0.78 5.57
N VAL A 73 -0.90 1.07 6.84
CA VAL A 73 -0.65 0.12 7.92
C VAL A 73 -1.95 -0.18 8.66
N LEU A 74 -2.28 -1.46 8.79
CA LEU A 74 -3.43 -1.97 9.52
C LEU A 74 -2.98 -2.98 10.58
N ASP A 75 -3.24 -2.67 11.85
CA ASP A 75 -2.95 -3.57 12.96
C ASP A 75 -4.16 -4.44 13.28
N VAL A 76 -3.96 -5.77 13.26
CA VAL A 76 -5.00 -6.77 13.48
C VAL A 76 -4.62 -7.76 14.57
N PHE A 77 -5.59 -8.40 15.19
CA PHE A 77 -5.33 -9.55 16.05
C PHE A 77 -4.99 -10.79 15.20
N PRO A 78 -4.27 -11.78 15.75
CA PRO A 78 -4.10 -13.07 15.07
C PRO A 78 -5.44 -13.71 14.72
N GLY A 79 -5.52 -14.36 13.56
CA GLY A 79 -6.73 -15.05 13.11
C GLY A 79 -6.93 -14.95 11.59
N PRO A 80 -7.95 -15.60 11.03
CA PRO A 80 -8.23 -15.56 9.61
C PRO A 80 -8.87 -14.24 9.19
N TYR A 81 -8.36 -13.65 8.11
CA TYR A 81 -8.91 -12.45 7.47
C TYR A 81 -9.14 -12.67 5.99
N ILE A 82 -10.20 -12.09 5.49
CA ILE A 82 -10.49 -12.01 4.06
C ILE A 82 -10.55 -10.52 3.71
N PHE A 83 -9.69 -10.11 2.76
CA PHE A 83 -9.73 -8.78 2.20
C PHE A 83 -10.07 -8.83 0.72
N TYR A 84 -10.70 -7.76 0.26
CA TYR A 84 -11.00 -7.52 -1.14
C TYR A 84 -10.28 -6.25 -1.57
N VAL A 85 -9.36 -6.38 -2.49
CA VAL A 85 -8.62 -5.25 -3.07
C VAL A 85 -9.31 -4.84 -4.36
N GLN A 86 -9.97 -3.70 -4.33
CA GLN A 86 -10.69 -3.15 -5.47
C GLN A 86 -9.82 -2.09 -6.17
N GLY A 87 -9.55 -2.30 -7.45
CA GLY A 87 -9.03 -1.29 -8.36
C GLY A 87 -10.14 -0.67 -9.22
N TYR A 88 -9.73 -0.06 -10.34
CA TYR A 88 -10.68 0.63 -11.23
C TYR A 88 -11.75 -0.30 -11.82
N ASN A 89 -11.35 -1.44 -12.39
CA ASN A 89 -12.23 -2.35 -13.13
C ASN A 89 -12.37 -3.74 -12.54
N ASP A 90 -11.59 -4.10 -11.55
CA ASP A 90 -11.51 -5.46 -11.03
C ASP A 90 -11.32 -5.46 -9.52
N THR A 91 -11.58 -6.60 -8.90
CA THR A 91 -11.43 -6.83 -7.46
C THR A 91 -10.76 -8.18 -7.25
N ARG A 92 -9.77 -8.21 -6.36
CA ARG A 92 -9.10 -9.45 -5.94
C ARG A 92 -9.44 -9.78 -4.50
N ARG A 93 -9.85 -11.01 -4.26
CA ARG A 93 -9.95 -11.58 -2.92
C ARG A 93 -8.58 -12.08 -2.50
N ILE A 94 -8.18 -11.78 -1.26
CA ILE A 94 -6.97 -12.31 -0.61
C ILE A 94 -7.34 -12.85 0.76
N GLU A 95 -6.68 -13.92 1.17
CA GLU A 95 -6.83 -14.51 2.48
C GLU A 95 -5.53 -14.41 3.28
N LEU A 96 -5.63 -14.04 4.54
CA LEU A 96 -4.49 -13.91 5.44
C LEU A 96 -4.75 -14.66 6.73
N PHE A 97 -3.70 -15.32 7.21
CA PHE A 97 -3.66 -15.98 8.51
C PHE A 97 -2.54 -15.35 9.35
N PRO A 98 -2.69 -14.10 9.78
CA PRO A 98 -1.64 -13.37 10.47
C PRO A 98 -1.39 -13.89 11.88
N MET A 99 -0.10 -13.94 12.26
CA MET A 99 0.41 -14.29 13.58
C MET A 99 0.92 -13.03 14.30
N ALA A 100 0.73 -12.95 15.60
CA ALA A 100 1.23 -11.85 16.43
C ALA A 100 2.75 -11.65 16.28
N GLY A 101 3.20 -10.40 16.31
CA GLY A 101 4.60 -10.01 16.19
C GLY A 101 5.16 -10.10 14.76
N ARG A 102 4.31 -10.34 13.75
CA ARG A 102 4.73 -10.41 12.35
C ARG A 102 4.06 -9.33 11.51
N THR A 103 4.77 -8.92 10.46
CA THR A 103 4.29 -7.95 9.49
C THR A 103 4.15 -8.60 8.11
N TYR A 104 3.00 -8.40 7.49
CA TYR A 104 2.62 -8.94 6.19
C TYR A 104 2.52 -7.82 5.17
N PHE A 105 3.26 -7.91 4.08
CA PHE A 105 3.30 -6.88 3.05
C PHE A 105 2.53 -7.34 1.81
N ILE A 106 1.68 -6.44 1.32
CA ILE A 106 0.82 -6.65 0.16
C ILE A 106 1.08 -5.50 -0.81
N ARG A 107 1.67 -5.80 -1.96
CA ARG A 107 1.92 -4.81 -3.00
C ARG A 107 0.74 -4.72 -3.94
N LEU A 108 0.27 -3.49 -4.14
CA LEU A 108 -0.83 -3.15 -5.02
C LEU A 108 -0.26 -2.42 -6.24
N HIS A 109 -0.53 -2.93 -7.41
CA HIS A 109 -0.06 -2.33 -8.65
C HIS A 109 -1.05 -2.58 -9.78
N THR A 110 -0.88 -1.88 -10.89
CA THR A 110 -1.66 -2.10 -12.09
C THR A 110 -0.81 -2.76 -13.16
N VAL A 111 -1.42 -3.65 -13.90
CA VAL A 111 -0.84 -4.25 -15.10
C VAL A 111 -1.63 -3.75 -16.30
N THR A 112 -0.92 -3.17 -17.26
CA THR A 112 -1.54 -2.73 -18.52
C THR A 112 -1.86 -3.95 -19.38
N LYS A 113 -3.13 -4.10 -19.75
CA LYS A 113 -3.61 -5.09 -20.70
C LYS A 113 -4.17 -4.37 -21.92
N PRO A 114 -4.36 -5.06 -23.07
CA PRO A 114 -4.90 -4.44 -24.28
C PRO A 114 -6.25 -3.72 -24.08
N MET A 115 -7.05 -4.19 -23.10
CA MET A 115 -8.37 -3.62 -22.77
C MET A 115 -8.34 -2.68 -21.56
N GLY A 116 -7.17 -2.19 -21.14
CA GLY A 116 -7.02 -1.25 -20.03
C GLY A 116 -6.16 -1.78 -18.88
N ALA A 117 -6.03 -0.96 -17.83
CA ALA A 117 -5.27 -1.32 -16.64
C ALA A 117 -6.12 -2.17 -15.68
N VAL A 118 -5.58 -3.27 -15.20
CA VAL A 118 -6.21 -4.14 -14.19
C VAL A 118 -5.40 -4.13 -12.92
N PRO A 119 -6.04 -4.19 -11.74
CA PRO A 119 -5.35 -4.32 -10.48
C PRO A 119 -4.64 -5.69 -10.39
N GLU A 120 -3.43 -5.66 -9.94
CA GLU A 120 -2.66 -6.86 -9.57
C GLU A 120 -2.24 -6.74 -8.12
N VAL A 121 -2.36 -7.85 -7.40
CA VAL A 121 -1.98 -7.97 -6.00
C VAL A 121 -0.82 -8.95 -5.92
N THR A 122 0.29 -8.49 -5.35
CA THR A 122 1.46 -9.34 -5.09
C THR A 122 1.63 -9.49 -3.58
N LEU A 123 1.49 -10.70 -3.10
CA LEU A 123 1.74 -11.04 -1.71
C LEU A 123 3.23 -11.24 -1.50
N VAL A 124 3.81 -10.50 -0.55
CA VAL A 124 5.24 -10.61 -0.23
C VAL A 124 5.41 -11.73 0.77
N ARG A 125 5.94 -12.87 0.32
CA ARG A 125 6.26 -13.98 1.20
C ARG A 125 7.70 -13.87 1.70
N ARG A 126 7.93 -14.27 2.93
CA ARG A 126 9.27 -14.34 3.50
C ARG A 126 10.21 -15.17 2.58
N GLU A 127 11.45 -14.68 2.40
CA GLU A 127 12.48 -15.32 1.55
C GLU A 127 12.13 -15.36 0.04
N SER A 128 11.06 -14.73 -0.40
CA SER A 128 10.73 -14.61 -1.82
C SER A 128 11.56 -13.53 -2.51
N GLU A 129 11.55 -13.51 -3.85
CA GLU A 129 12.13 -12.43 -4.63
C GLU A 129 11.46 -11.09 -4.32
N GLU A 130 10.16 -11.10 -4.05
CA GLU A 130 9.38 -9.93 -3.67
C GLU A 130 9.82 -9.35 -2.31
N HIS A 131 10.20 -10.22 -1.36
CA HIS A 131 10.78 -9.79 -0.09
C HIS A 131 12.13 -9.07 -0.32
N MET A 132 13.01 -9.60 -1.16
CA MET A 132 14.28 -8.95 -1.48
C MET A 132 14.10 -7.57 -2.15
N ARG A 133 13.01 -7.38 -2.88
CA ARG A 133 12.65 -6.11 -3.54
C ARG A 133 11.84 -5.16 -2.66
N LEU A 134 11.47 -5.57 -1.46
CA LEU A 134 10.55 -4.81 -0.60
C LEU A 134 11.10 -3.41 -0.26
N ARG A 135 12.40 -3.31 0.03
CA ARG A 135 13.09 -2.04 0.29
C ARG A 135 12.83 -1.02 -0.84
N VAL A 136 13.01 -1.44 -2.09
CA VAL A 136 12.76 -0.57 -3.26
C VAL A 136 11.29 -0.18 -3.35
N SER A 137 10.40 -1.08 -2.97
CA SER A 137 8.95 -0.81 -2.96
C SER A 137 8.53 0.19 -1.90
N LEU A 138 9.26 0.27 -0.80
CA LEU A 138 9.01 1.21 0.31
C LEU A 138 9.73 2.56 0.12
N GLU A 139 10.73 2.62 -0.76
CA GLU A 139 11.51 3.84 -0.97
C GLU A 139 10.62 5.01 -1.41
N GLY A 140 10.59 6.06 -0.58
CA GLY A 140 9.77 7.26 -0.81
C GLY A 140 8.26 7.04 -0.69
N ALA A 141 7.81 5.93 -0.07
CA ALA A 141 6.41 5.75 0.29
C ALA A 141 6.05 6.57 1.53
N LEU A 142 4.91 7.24 1.50
CA LEU A 142 4.33 7.88 2.67
C LEU A 142 3.61 6.83 3.50
N VAL A 143 4.08 6.61 4.73
CA VAL A 143 3.45 5.65 5.65
C VAL A 143 2.30 6.33 6.39
N THR A 144 1.12 5.72 6.36
CA THR A 144 -0.07 6.20 7.06
C THR A 144 -0.80 5.07 7.77
N GLN A 145 -1.42 5.38 8.91
CA GLN A 145 -2.28 4.43 9.60
C GLN A 145 -3.63 4.31 8.89
N SER A 146 -4.09 3.09 8.68
CA SER A 146 -5.34 2.83 7.94
C SER A 146 -6.59 3.42 8.63
N ARG A 147 -6.57 3.54 9.96
CA ARG A 147 -7.68 4.13 10.74
C ARG A 147 -7.82 5.63 10.60
N ASP A 148 -6.75 6.32 10.22
CA ASP A 148 -6.72 7.77 10.07
C ASP A 148 -7.19 8.22 8.69
N ASN A 149 -7.57 7.27 7.84
CA ASN A 149 -7.97 7.59 6.48
C ASN A 149 -9.47 7.90 6.40
N GLU A 150 -9.84 9.13 6.76
CA GLU A 150 -11.20 9.65 6.64
C GLU A 150 -11.79 9.48 5.22
N LYS A 151 -10.94 9.46 4.19
CA LYS A 151 -11.35 9.29 2.80
C LYS A 151 -12.06 7.97 2.55
N CYS A 152 -11.69 6.92 3.27
CA CYS A 152 -12.28 5.59 3.17
C CYS A 152 -13.75 5.59 3.61
N TYR A 153 -14.10 6.46 4.55
CA TYR A 153 -15.43 6.58 5.15
C TYR A 153 -16.27 7.72 4.58
N ALA A 154 -15.64 8.70 3.91
CA ALA A 154 -16.28 9.96 3.54
C ALA A 154 -17.13 9.91 2.26
N ARG A 155 -17.14 8.80 1.50
CA ARG A 155 -17.84 8.75 0.21
C ARG A 155 -19.25 8.16 0.33
N PRO A 156 -20.30 8.86 -0.18
CA PRO A 156 -21.67 8.38 -0.08
C PRO A 156 -21.83 7.02 -0.77
N LEU A 157 -22.33 6.05 0.01
CA LEU A 157 -22.30 4.62 -0.27
C LEU A 157 -23.29 4.14 -1.34
N LYS A 158 -24.44 4.81 -1.55
CA LYS A 158 -25.59 4.21 -2.26
C LYS A 158 -25.35 3.80 -3.72
N GLU A 159 -24.76 4.65 -4.55
CA GLU A 159 -24.52 4.27 -5.97
C GLU A 159 -23.30 3.34 -6.14
N ARG A 160 -22.35 3.45 -5.23
CA ARG A 160 -21.18 2.59 -5.19
C ARG A 160 -21.47 1.22 -4.62
N GLU A 161 -22.41 1.13 -3.68
CA GLU A 161 -22.71 -0.11 -2.96
C GLU A 161 -23.09 -1.26 -3.89
N ASN A 162 -23.99 -1.05 -4.83
CA ASN A 162 -24.38 -2.09 -5.79
C ASN A 162 -23.22 -2.53 -6.68
N ARG A 163 -22.39 -1.60 -7.13
CA ARG A 163 -21.21 -1.91 -7.95
C ARG A 163 -20.15 -2.64 -7.13
N THR A 164 -19.88 -2.18 -5.92
CA THR A 164 -18.94 -2.82 -5.00
C THR A 164 -19.42 -4.22 -4.65
N ASN A 165 -20.68 -4.39 -4.26
CA ASN A 165 -21.25 -5.70 -3.93
C ASN A 165 -21.16 -6.70 -5.09
N ARG A 166 -21.45 -6.27 -6.31
CA ARG A 166 -21.28 -7.11 -7.49
C ARG A 166 -19.84 -7.57 -7.65
N ARG A 167 -18.87 -6.65 -7.54
CA ARG A 167 -17.45 -6.97 -7.69
C ARG A 167 -16.90 -7.87 -6.59
N LEU A 168 -17.36 -7.69 -5.34
CA LEU A 168 -17.02 -8.59 -4.25
C LEU A 168 -17.57 -10.00 -4.51
N ASN A 169 -18.80 -10.09 -5.05
CA ASN A 169 -19.39 -11.38 -5.42
C ASN A 169 -18.66 -12.04 -6.59
N GLU A 170 -18.23 -11.27 -7.59
CA GLU A 170 -17.40 -11.75 -8.70
C GLU A 170 -16.06 -12.28 -8.18
N ALA A 171 -15.35 -11.54 -7.31
CA ALA A 171 -14.10 -12.00 -6.68
C ALA A 171 -14.29 -13.27 -5.83
N ASN A 172 -15.44 -13.43 -5.16
CA ASN A 172 -15.78 -14.67 -4.47
C ASN A 172 -16.08 -15.83 -5.44
N GLY A 173 -16.68 -15.53 -6.58
CA GLY A 173 -16.87 -16.49 -7.66
C GLY A 173 -15.53 -16.99 -8.21
N ASP A 174 -14.62 -16.07 -8.53
CA ASP A 174 -13.27 -16.39 -9.00
C ASP A 174 -12.51 -17.25 -7.97
N TRP A 175 -12.65 -16.92 -6.69
CA TRP A 175 -12.03 -17.70 -5.61
C TRP A 175 -12.57 -19.13 -5.54
N LYS A 176 -13.88 -19.31 -5.64
CA LYS A 176 -14.53 -20.65 -5.58
C LYS A 176 -14.18 -21.50 -6.79
N ASN A 177 -14.11 -20.88 -7.96
CA ASN A 177 -13.86 -21.55 -9.23
C ASN A 177 -12.35 -21.70 -9.52
N GLY A 178 -11.49 -20.95 -8.80
CA GLY A 178 -10.04 -21.03 -8.92
C GLY A 178 -9.51 -22.39 -8.45
N ASP A 179 -8.42 -22.82 -9.05
CA ASP A 179 -7.66 -23.98 -8.60
C ASP A 179 -6.82 -23.70 -7.35
N ASP A 180 -6.11 -24.68 -6.85
CA ASP A 180 -5.27 -24.53 -5.66
C ASP A 180 -4.12 -23.54 -5.89
N ALA A 181 -3.55 -23.51 -7.11
CA ALA A 181 -2.50 -22.55 -7.46
C ALA A 181 -3.00 -21.11 -7.43
N TYR A 182 -4.24 -20.88 -7.89
CA TYR A 182 -4.89 -19.57 -7.79
C TYR A 182 -5.10 -19.17 -6.34
N ARG A 183 -5.65 -20.06 -5.51
CA ARG A 183 -5.87 -19.79 -4.08
C ARG A 183 -4.55 -19.57 -3.35
N ASP A 184 -3.53 -20.40 -3.59
CA ASP A 184 -2.20 -20.21 -3.01
C ASP A 184 -1.59 -18.86 -3.39
N LYS A 185 -1.71 -18.44 -4.64
CA LYS A 185 -1.21 -17.12 -5.10
C LYS A 185 -1.74 -15.97 -4.25
N TYR A 186 -2.98 -16.05 -3.77
CA TYR A 186 -3.67 -14.99 -3.04
C TYR A 186 -3.89 -15.31 -1.54
N THR A 187 -3.12 -16.24 -0.99
CA THR A 187 -3.14 -16.57 0.43
C THR A 187 -1.78 -16.28 1.07
N LEU A 188 -1.78 -15.59 2.22
CA LEU A 188 -0.63 -15.49 3.12
C LEU A 188 -0.90 -16.28 4.39
N ILE A 189 0.02 -17.16 4.73
CA ILE A 189 -0.03 -17.97 5.95
C ILE A 189 0.92 -17.41 7.01
N GLU A 190 0.85 -17.93 8.21
CA GLU A 190 1.61 -17.45 9.37
C GLU A 190 3.10 -17.26 9.10
N ARG A 191 3.75 -18.25 8.45
CA ARG A 191 5.20 -18.23 8.17
C ARG A 191 5.63 -17.17 7.14
N ASP A 192 4.69 -16.67 6.31
CA ASP A 192 4.98 -15.70 5.27
C ASP A 192 5.24 -14.29 5.84
N GLY A 193 4.79 -14.03 7.08
CA GLY A 193 5.00 -12.76 7.75
C GLY A 193 6.45 -12.54 8.16
N LEU A 194 6.91 -11.30 7.99
CA LEU A 194 8.25 -10.86 8.36
C LEU A 194 8.35 -10.61 9.86
N THR A 195 9.44 -11.07 10.46
CA THR A 195 9.78 -10.80 11.85
C THR A 195 10.45 -9.43 12.01
N ARG A 196 10.62 -8.96 13.25
CA ARG A 196 11.42 -7.77 13.55
C ARG A 196 12.85 -7.86 12.96
N GLN A 197 13.45 -9.04 12.99
CA GLN A 197 14.79 -9.25 12.44
C GLN A 197 14.81 -9.09 10.91
N ASP A 198 13.80 -9.66 10.22
CA ASP A 198 13.68 -9.52 8.77
C ASP A 198 13.51 -8.04 8.36
N ILE A 199 12.70 -7.27 9.11
CA ILE A 199 12.47 -5.83 8.86
C ILE A 199 13.74 -4.99 9.14
N ALA A 200 14.54 -5.37 10.12
CA ALA A 200 15.79 -4.68 10.42
C ALA A 200 16.82 -4.75 9.29
N LEU A 201 16.67 -5.71 8.36
CA LEU A 201 17.57 -5.92 7.21
C LEU A 201 17.26 -5.03 5.99
N PHE A 202 16.18 -4.24 6.01
CA PHE A 202 15.81 -3.35 4.88
C PHE A 202 16.71 -2.13 4.75
#